data_0af5781cafa05ac0745dbc8dd4b3e4ce
#
_entry.id   0af5781cafa05ac0745dbc8dd4b3e4ce
#
_cell.length_a   1.000
_cell.length_b   1.000
_cell.length_c   1.000
_cell.angle_alpha   90.00
_cell.angle_beta   90.00
_cell.angle_gamma   90.00
#
_symmetry.space_group_name_H-M   'P 1'
#
loop_
_entity.id
_entity.type
_entity.pdbx_description
1 polymer ?
#
loop_
_entity_poly.entity_id
_entity_poly.type
_entity_poly.pdbx_seq_one_letter_code
_entity_poly.pdbx_strand_id
1 'polypeptide(L)'
;MDLSHFNHSGPGRLSATWLGHSSLLINIDGYRVVTDPVFEKRVSILGPTRFNGEVPVRADQLSAIDVVVISHDHYDHLNRHSVRLLRDKTKLFIVPHGVGTRLADWGVPREKIVELNWWRQAMNHHSTTIRAN
;
A
#
# COMPACT_ATOMS: atom_id res chain seq x y z
N MET A 1 0.63 -16.80 -11.04
CA MET A 1 0.06 -15.58 -11.66
C MET A 1 1.21 -14.87 -12.38
N ASP A 2 1.05 -14.58 -13.65
CA ASP A 2 2.08 -13.84 -14.40
C ASP A 2 1.98 -12.36 -14.02
N LEU A 3 3.02 -11.83 -13.38
CA LEU A 3 3.11 -10.43 -12.96
C LEU A 3 3.74 -9.52 -14.01
N SER A 4 4.07 -10.05 -15.18
CA SER A 4 4.68 -9.27 -16.28
C SER A 4 3.79 -8.11 -16.72
N HIS A 5 2.47 -8.29 -16.68
CA HIS A 5 1.50 -7.24 -16.98
C HIS A 5 1.58 -6.04 -16.03
N PHE A 6 2.11 -6.23 -14.80
CA PHE A 6 2.25 -5.14 -13.82
C PHE A 6 3.51 -4.30 -14.02
N ASN A 7 4.41 -4.72 -14.89
CA ASN A 7 5.65 -3.99 -15.19
C ASN A 7 5.52 -3.00 -16.34
N HIS A 8 4.38 -2.95 -17.02
CA HIS A 8 4.17 -2.10 -18.19
C HIS A 8 3.32 -0.87 -17.84
N SER A 9 3.85 0.00 -17.01
CA SER A 9 3.26 1.29 -16.71
C SER A 9 4.01 2.37 -17.50
N GLY A 10 3.50 2.72 -18.67
CA GLY A 10 3.94 3.90 -19.42
C GLY A 10 3.02 5.09 -19.16
N PRO A 11 3.42 6.30 -19.58
CA PRO A 11 2.57 7.49 -19.51
C PRO A 11 1.19 7.26 -20.14
N GLY A 12 0.12 7.77 -19.53
CA GLY A 12 -1.26 7.63 -19.99
C GLY A 12 -1.88 6.26 -19.77
N ARG A 13 -1.27 5.38 -18.97
CA ARG A 13 -1.82 4.05 -18.65
C ARG A 13 -2.28 3.97 -17.20
N LEU A 14 -3.47 3.42 -17.02
CA LEU A 14 -4.03 3.06 -15.72
C LEU A 14 -4.36 1.58 -15.71
N SER A 15 -3.88 0.85 -14.70
CA SER A 15 -4.35 -0.49 -14.39
C SER A 15 -4.53 -0.66 -12.89
N ALA A 16 -5.54 -1.42 -12.49
CA ALA A 16 -5.77 -1.76 -11.10
C ALA A 16 -5.95 -3.27 -10.98
N THR A 17 -5.26 -3.86 -10.01
CA THR A 17 -5.34 -5.28 -9.69
C THR A 17 -5.78 -5.44 -8.26
N TRP A 18 -6.86 -6.17 -8.08
CA TRP A 18 -7.33 -6.53 -6.76
C TRP A 18 -6.48 -7.64 -6.16
N LEU A 19 -5.85 -7.34 -5.01
CA LEU A 19 -5.00 -8.26 -4.26
C LEU A 19 -5.76 -9.00 -3.15
N GLY A 20 -7.05 -8.77 -3.07
CA GLY A 20 -7.96 -9.33 -2.07
C GLY A 20 -8.24 -8.37 -0.90
N HIS A 21 -9.41 -8.52 -0.28
CA HIS A 21 -9.96 -7.62 0.73
C HIS A 21 -9.97 -6.18 0.19
N SER A 22 -9.39 -5.23 0.90
CA SER A 22 -9.25 -3.81 0.50
C SER A 22 -7.96 -3.52 -0.26
N SER A 23 -7.11 -4.53 -0.48
CA SER A 23 -5.80 -4.34 -1.09
C SER A 23 -5.89 -4.24 -2.60
N LEU A 24 -5.39 -3.16 -3.18
CA LEU A 24 -5.25 -2.94 -4.62
C LEU A 24 -3.79 -2.64 -4.97
N LEU A 25 -3.34 -3.13 -6.11
CA LEU A 25 -2.14 -2.64 -6.79
C LEU A 25 -2.61 -1.81 -7.99
N ILE A 26 -2.27 -0.54 -7.97
CA ILE A 26 -2.62 0.43 -9.01
C ILE A 26 -1.33 0.87 -9.70
N ASN A 27 -1.31 0.76 -11.04
CA ASN A 27 -0.28 1.39 -11.85
C ASN A 27 -0.93 2.56 -12.58
N ILE A 28 -0.40 3.74 -12.38
CA ILE A 28 -0.87 4.97 -13.01
C ILE A 28 0.33 5.80 -13.44
N ASP A 29 0.42 6.12 -14.73
CA ASP A 29 1.48 6.96 -15.30
C ASP A 29 2.91 6.57 -14.90
N GLY A 30 3.17 5.28 -14.76
CA GLY A 30 4.47 4.76 -14.33
C GLY A 30 4.65 4.65 -12.82
N TYR A 31 3.72 5.14 -12.01
CA TYR A 31 3.75 4.99 -10.57
C TYR A 31 3.01 3.73 -10.12
N ARG A 32 3.58 3.05 -9.12
CA ARG A 32 2.97 1.91 -8.44
C ARG A 32 2.46 2.32 -7.09
N VAL A 33 1.16 2.20 -6.91
CA VAL A 33 0.47 2.51 -5.67
C VAL A 33 -0.15 1.23 -5.12
N VAL A 34 0.06 0.95 -3.84
CA VAL A 34 -0.61 -0.14 -3.13
C VAL A 34 -1.50 0.45 -2.06
N THR A 35 -2.77 0.06 -2.05
CA THR A 35 -3.71 0.49 -1.01
C THR A 35 -3.91 -0.62 0.02
N ASP A 36 -4.02 -0.25 1.30
CA ASP A 36 -4.37 -1.12 2.42
C ASP A 36 -3.77 -2.53 2.33
N PRO A 37 -2.43 -2.68 2.27
CA PRO A 37 -1.80 -3.96 1.98
C PRO A 37 -1.97 -4.96 3.12
N VAL A 38 -2.64 -6.09 2.83
CA VAL A 38 -2.77 -7.23 3.74
C VAL A 38 -2.35 -8.50 2.99
N PHE A 39 -1.15 -9.02 3.28
CA PHE A 39 -0.60 -10.21 2.62
C PHE A 39 -0.68 -11.48 3.47
N GLU A 40 -1.42 -11.45 4.57
CA GLU A 40 -1.62 -12.60 5.43
C GLU A 40 -2.87 -13.39 5.03
N LYS A 41 -2.81 -14.72 5.21
CA LYS A 41 -3.97 -15.60 4.99
C LYS A 41 -5.11 -15.32 5.98
N ARG A 42 -4.77 -14.86 7.18
CA ARG A 42 -5.72 -14.44 8.22
C ARG A 42 -5.54 -12.97 8.49
N VAL A 43 -6.63 -12.26 8.55
CA VAL A 43 -6.66 -10.83 8.83
C VAL A 43 -6.34 -10.55 10.31
N SER A 44 -6.60 -11.52 11.22
CA SER A 44 -6.18 -11.48 12.63
C SER A 44 -6.03 -12.91 13.19
N ILE A 45 -5.40 -13.03 14.37
CA ILE A 45 -5.16 -14.32 15.05
C ILE A 45 -6.47 -15.08 15.32
N LEU A 46 -7.56 -14.39 15.60
CA LEU A 46 -8.90 -14.93 15.86
C LEU A 46 -9.92 -14.59 14.77
N GLY A 47 -9.50 -13.87 13.72
CA GLY A 47 -10.37 -13.44 12.65
C GLY A 47 -10.61 -14.49 11.57
N PRO A 48 -11.62 -14.28 10.72
CA PRO A 48 -11.92 -15.16 9.62
C PRO A 48 -10.72 -15.26 8.67
N THR A 49 -10.54 -16.45 8.09
CA THR A 49 -9.63 -16.62 6.95
C THR A 49 -10.18 -15.87 5.75
N ARG A 50 -9.30 -15.44 4.84
CA ARG A 50 -9.73 -14.91 3.55
C ARG A 50 -10.68 -15.88 2.85
N PHE A 51 -11.72 -15.34 2.22
CA PHE A 51 -12.76 -16.13 1.54
C PHE A 51 -12.17 -17.13 0.52
N ASN A 52 -11.10 -16.76 -0.18
CA ASN A 52 -10.43 -17.59 -1.19
C ASN A 52 -9.17 -18.32 -0.67
N GLY A 53 -8.88 -18.31 0.63
CA GLY A 53 -7.79 -19.07 1.25
C GLY A 53 -6.36 -18.68 0.87
N GLU A 54 -6.12 -18.06 -0.28
CA GLU A 54 -4.80 -17.68 -0.77
C GLU A 54 -4.68 -16.18 -1.02
N VAL A 55 -3.48 -15.66 -0.78
CA VAL A 55 -3.11 -14.30 -1.18
C VAL A 55 -2.67 -14.39 -2.64
N PRO A 56 -3.36 -13.71 -3.58
CA PRO A 56 -3.10 -13.87 -5.01
C PRO A 56 -1.68 -13.41 -5.43
N VAL A 57 -1.11 -12.49 -4.66
CA VAL A 57 0.25 -11.99 -4.88
C VAL A 57 0.96 -11.89 -3.53
N ARG A 58 2.14 -12.45 -3.43
CA ARG A 58 2.99 -12.33 -2.25
C ARG A 58 3.76 -11.02 -2.28
N ALA A 59 4.04 -10.45 -1.11
CA ALA A 59 4.78 -9.19 -1.00
C ALA A 59 6.19 -9.25 -1.65
N ASP A 60 6.85 -10.41 -1.63
CA ASP A 60 8.17 -10.61 -2.25
C ASP A 60 8.12 -10.59 -3.79
N GLN A 61 6.98 -10.87 -4.39
CA GLN A 61 6.75 -10.81 -5.83
C GLN A 61 6.52 -9.37 -6.34
N LEU A 62 6.18 -8.44 -5.44
CA LEU A 62 6.06 -7.04 -5.79
C LEU A 62 7.45 -6.42 -5.93
N SER A 63 7.70 -5.79 -7.05
CA SER A 63 8.87 -4.94 -7.27
C SER A 63 8.77 -3.63 -6.47
N ALA A 64 9.65 -2.66 -6.75
CA ALA A 64 9.61 -1.35 -6.07
C ALA A 64 8.22 -0.71 -6.14
N ILE A 65 7.79 -0.13 -5.03
CA ILE A 65 6.49 0.54 -4.85
C ILE A 65 6.79 2.02 -4.64
N ASP A 66 6.07 2.86 -5.37
CA ASP A 66 6.25 4.32 -5.20
C ASP A 66 5.48 4.80 -3.97
N VAL A 67 4.23 4.35 -3.80
CA VAL A 67 3.39 4.79 -2.71
C VAL A 67 2.59 3.62 -2.11
N VAL A 68 2.59 3.54 -0.78
CA VAL A 68 1.60 2.77 -0.02
C VAL A 68 0.62 3.75 0.62
N VAL A 69 -0.67 3.55 0.40
CA VAL A 69 -1.73 4.33 1.01
C VAL A 69 -2.47 3.47 2.02
N ILE A 70 -2.61 3.94 3.24
CA ILE A 70 -3.43 3.31 4.28
C ILE A 70 -4.66 4.18 4.52
N SER A 71 -5.84 3.60 4.40
CA SER A 71 -7.09 4.33 4.53
C SER A 71 -7.44 4.66 5.99
N HIS A 72 -7.24 3.71 6.90
CA HIS A 72 -7.53 3.86 8.33
C HIS A 72 -6.79 2.82 9.17
N ASP A 73 -6.89 2.89 10.49
CA ASP A 73 -6.05 2.15 11.44
C ASP A 73 -6.62 0.80 11.91
N HIS A 74 -7.62 0.23 11.23
CA HIS A 74 -8.08 -1.12 11.53
C HIS A 74 -7.08 -2.16 11.05
N TYR A 75 -6.98 -3.28 11.78
CA TYR A 75 -5.99 -4.35 11.54
C TYR A 75 -6.11 -5.03 10.16
N ASP A 76 -7.28 -4.96 9.53
CA ASP A 76 -7.58 -5.48 8.21
C ASP A 76 -7.26 -4.47 7.07
N HIS A 77 -6.78 -3.29 7.42
CA HIS A 77 -6.28 -2.26 6.51
C HIS A 77 -4.84 -1.86 6.86
N LEU A 78 -4.54 -1.66 8.13
CA LEU A 78 -3.21 -1.37 8.67
C LEU A 78 -2.58 -2.64 9.25
N ASN A 79 -1.95 -3.43 8.40
CA ASN A 79 -1.36 -4.71 8.78
C ASN A 79 0.15 -4.59 9.02
N ARG A 80 0.59 -4.86 10.28
CA ARG A 80 1.99 -4.75 10.69
C ARG A 80 2.93 -5.62 9.87
N HIS A 81 2.54 -6.86 9.59
CA HIS A 81 3.38 -7.79 8.83
C HIS A 81 3.57 -7.31 7.40
N SER A 82 2.51 -6.90 6.74
CA SER A 82 2.54 -6.36 5.39
C SER A 82 3.38 -5.09 5.28
N VAL A 83 3.24 -4.16 6.23
CA VAL A 83 4.06 -2.94 6.29
C VAL A 83 5.55 -3.28 6.38
N ARG A 84 5.92 -4.24 7.26
CA ARG A 84 7.32 -4.67 7.40
C ARG A 84 7.88 -5.33 6.14
N LEU A 85 7.07 -6.09 5.40
CA LEU A 85 7.49 -6.70 4.13
C LEU A 85 7.71 -5.66 3.03
N LEU A 86 6.98 -4.55 3.09
CA LEU A 86 7.00 -3.51 2.06
C LEU A 86 7.95 -2.35 2.36
N ARG A 87 8.33 -2.09 3.61
CA ARG A 87 9.04 -0.87 4.04
C ARG A 87 10.30 -0.55 3.25
N ASP A 88 11.08 -1.59 2.91
CA ASP A 88 12.38 -1.41 2.26
C ASP A 88 12.24 -1.15 0.75
N LYS A 89 11.15 -1.62 0.14
CA LYS A 89 10.85 -1.46 -1.28
C LYS A 89 9.86 -0.32 -1.59
N THR A 90 9.33 0.36 -0.57
CA THR A 90 8.40 1.48 -0.71
C THR A 90 9.13 2.81 -0.54
N LYS A 91 8.84 3.74 -1.44
CA LYS A 91 9.40 5.11 -1.37
C LYS A 91 8.63 5.98 -0.38
N LEU A 92 7.29 5.88 -0.35
CA LEU A 92 6.44 6.74 0.45
C LEU A 92 5.24 5.99 1.04
N PHE A 93 4.95 6.23 2.31
CA PHE A 93 3.73 5.80 2.97
C PHE A 93 2.86 7.02 3.25
N ILE A 94 1.62 7.00 2.74
CA ILE A 94 0.61 8.02 3.02
C ILE A 94 -0.43 7.40 3.95
N VAL A 95 -0.60 7.99 5.11
CA VAL A 95 -1.43 7.43 6.18
C VAL A 95 -2.27 8.53 6.83
N PRO A 96 -3.37 8.19 7.51
CA PRO A 96 -4.13 9.15 8.31
C PRO A 96 -3.29 9.74 9.44
N HIS A 97 -3.64 10.94 9.84
CA HIS A 97 -3.04 11.61 10.99
C HIS A 97 -3.09 10.73 12.25
N GLY A 98 -1.96 10.62 12.96
CA GLY A 98 -1.79 9.78 14.15
C GLY A 98 -1.35 8.33 13.86
N VAL A 99 -1.36 7.86 12.62
CA VAL A 99 -0.95 6.49 12.25
C VAL A 99 0.55 6.37 12.04
N GLY A 100 1.22 7.46 11.68
CA GLY A 100 2.64 7.47 11.32
C GLY A 100 3.56 6.97 12.43
N THR A 101 3.24 7.22 13.69
CA THR A 101 3.99 6.71 14.84
C THR A 101 4.03 5.18 14.84
N ARG A 102 2.91 4.50 14.56
CA ARG A 102 2.87 3.04 14.45
C ARG A 102 3.77 2.51 13.35
N LEU A 103 3.79 3.17 12.19
CA LEU A 103 4.66 2.78 11.08
C LEU A 103 6.13 2.92 11.47
N ALA A 104 6.48 4.02 12.15
CA ALA A 104 7.83 4.25 12.64
C ALA A 104 8.26 3.17 13.66
N ASP A 105 7.37 2.81 14.60
CA ASP A 105 7.59 1.72 15.57
C ASP A 105 7.74 0.34 14.88
N TRP A 106 7.19 0.19 13.69
CA TRP A 106 7.33 -1.03 12.88
C TRP A 106 8.57 -1.00 11.97
N GLY A 107 9.37 0.08 12.06
CA GLY A 107 10.65 0.22 11.38
C GLY A 107 10.56 0.89 10.01
N VAL A 108 9.50 1.62 9.71
CA VAL A 108 9.44 2.49 8.53
C VAL A 108 10.19 3.78 8.86
N PRO A 109 11.19 4.19 8.05
CA PRO A 109 11.87 5.47 8.24
C PRO A 109 10.89 6.64 8.24
N ARG A 110 11.04 7.59 9.16
CA ARG A 110 10.11 8.72 9.31
C ARG A 110 10.03 9.60 8.08
N GLU A 111 11.12 9.75 7.35
CA GLU A 111 11.19 10.49 6.08
C GLU A 111 10.37 9.87 4.95
N LYS A 112 9.98 8.60 5.09
CA LYS A 112 9.08 7.91 4.16
C LYS A 112 7.60 8.00 4.56
N ILE A 113 7.27 8.67 5.67
CA ILE A 113 5.90 8.72 6.21
C ILE A 113 5.33 10.12 6.03
N VAL A 114 4.19 10.20 5.35
CA VAL A 114 3.38 11.42 5.26
C VAL A 114 2.02 11.16 5.89
N GLU A 115 1.71 11.93 6.91
CA GLU A 115 0.39 11.92 7.54
C GLU A 115 -0.51 12.97 6.90
N LEU A 116 -1.70 12.56 6.49
CA LEU A 116 -2.71 13.44 5.96
C LEU A 116 -3.94 13.47 6.88
N ASN A 117 -4.49 14.64 7.02
CA ASN A 117 -5.83 14.85 7.57
C ASN A 117 -6.80 15.11 6.42
N TRP A 118 -8.11 15.11 6.69
CA TRP A 118 -9.15 15.40 5.71
C TRP A 118 -8.84 16.67 4.90
N TRP A 119 -9.07 16.62 3.60
CA TRP A 119 -8.89 17.75 2.67
C TRP A 119 -7.42 18.20 2.49
N ARG A 120 -6.46 17.44 3.03
CA ARG A 120 -5.03 17.70 2.81
C ARG A 120 -4.52 16.89 1.63
N GLN A 121 -3.42 17.34 1.06
CA GLN A 121 -2.77 16.69 -0.08
C GLN A 121 -1.26 16.57 0.18
N ALA A 122 -0.67 15.50 -0.32
CA ALA A 122 0.76 15.35 -0.44
C ALA A 122 1.17 15.59 -1.90
N MET A 123 2.23 16.35 -2.11
CA MET A 123 2.83 16.55 -3.42
C MET A 123 4.19 15.86 -3.44
N ASN A 124 4.46 15.08 -4.47
CA ASN A 124 5.82 14.61 -4.72
C ASN A 124 6.57 15.65 -5.57
N HIS A 125 7.90 15.53 -5.63
CA HIS A 125 8.76 16.43 -6.40
C HIS A 125 8.52 16.42 -7.93
N HIS A 126 7.62 15.54 -8.41
CA HIS A 126 7.27 15.41 -9.83
C HIS A 126 5.85 15.88 -10.16
N SER A 127 5.28 16.76 -9.36
CA SER A 127 3.96 17.39 -9.58
C SER A 127 2.74 16.44 -9.56
N THR A 128 2.90 15.21 -9.12
CA THR A 128 1.75 14.31 -8.88
C THR A 128 1.15 14.59 -7.53
N THR A 129 -0.12 14.97 -7.50
CA THR A 129 -0.84 15.30 -6.27
C THR A 129 -1.71 14.12 -5.83
N ILE A 130 -1.54 13.67 -4.60
CA ILE A 130 -2.44 12.70 -3.95
C ILE A 130 -3.28 13.46 -2.93
N ARG A 131 -4.60 13.40 -3.07
CA ARG A 131 -5.55 14.09 -2.17
C ARG A 131 -6.31 13.07 -1.34
N ALA A 132 -6.49 13.38 -0.06
CA ALA A 132 -7.49 12.73 0.78
C ALA A 132 -8.81 13.54 0.65
N ASN A 133 -9.86 12.89 0.20
CA ASN A 133 -11.21 13.45 0.11
C ASN A 133 -12.06 12.90 1.26
#